data_5a7bac72ac9b0156f75aef1aa188f95e
#
_entry.id   5a7bac72ac9b0156f75aef1aa188f95e
#
_cell.length_a   1.000
_cell.length_b   1.000
_cell.length_c   1.000
_cell.angle_alpha   90.00
_cell.angle_beta   90.00
_cell.angle_gamma   90.00
#
_symmetry.space_group_name_H-M   'P 1'
#
loop_
_entity.id
_entity.type
_entity.pdbx_description
1 polymer ?
#
loop_
_entity_poly.entity_id
_entity_poly.type
_entity_poly.pdbx_seq_one_letter_code
_entity_poly.pdbx_strand_id
1 'polypeptide(L)'
;MEFLGDRVLGLVMAQALLERDPTASEGLLAPRYNALVRKEACASVARDIDIGAVLKLGRSEMMSGGRRKDALLADALEAVIAAIYLDGGFPAAQQVILALWGDRVSTVKADALDAKTTLQEWAQSRGFTPPKYTVLHRTGPDHAPVFTIEVKLDDG
;
A
#
# COMPACT_ATOMS: atom_id res chain seq x y z
N MET A 1 10.52 -12.68 -11.61
CA MET A 1 10.87 -12.59 -10.17
C MET A 1 9.92 -11.62 -9.46
N GLU A 2 9.77 -10.38 -9.91
CA GLU A 2 8.85 -9.35 -9.38
C GLU A 2 7.44 -9.91 -9.09
N PHE A 3 6.78 -10.49 -10.11
CA PHE A 3 5.44 -11.07 -9.95
C PHE A 3 5.31 -12.05 -8.77
N LEU A 4 6.31 -12.91 -8.53
CA LEU A 4 6.31 -13.84 -7.41
C LEU A 4 6.55 -13.11 -6.09
N GLY A 5 7.48 -12.16 -6.08
CA GLY A 5 7.81 -11.37 -4.89
C GLY A 5 6.63 -10.55 -4.37
N ASP A 6 5.87 -9.92 -5.27
CA ASP A 6 4.63 -9.21 -4.93
C ASP A 6 3.63 -10.14 -4.21
N ARG A 7 3.43 -11.37 -4.72
CA ARG A 7 2.52 -12.34 -4.10
C ARG A 7 3.01 -12.82 -2.72
N VAL A 8 4.31 -13.04 -2.57
CA VAL A 8 4.92 -13.42 -1.28
C VAL A 8 4.80 -12.27 -0.28
N LEU A 9 5.13 -11.05 -0.68
CA LEU A 9 4.94 -9.84 0.13
C LEU A 9 3.49 -9.70 0.57
N GLY A 10 2.56 -9.81 -0.36
CA GLY A 10 1.13 -9.70 -0.08
C GLY A 10 0.67 -10.73 0.95
N LEU A 11 1.08 -11.99 0.82
CA LEU A 11 0.72 -13.04 1.78
C LEU A 11 1.27 -12.74 3.18
N VAL A 12 2.53 -12.33 3.30
CA VAL A 12 3.16 -11.99 4.58
C VAL A 12 2.44 -10.81 5.24
N MET A 13 2.12 -9.75 4.48
CA MET A 13 1.43 -8.58 5.02
C MET A 13 0.00 -8.89 5.45
N ALA A 14 -0.72 -9.69 4.68
CA ALA A 14 -2.07 -10.13 5.05
C ALA A 14 -2.06 -10.94 6.35
N GLN A 15 -1.13 -11.88 6.48
CA GLN A 15 -0.95 -12.68 7.69
C GLN A 15 -0.60 -11.80 8.89
N ALA A 16 0.37 -10.91 8.77
CA ALA A 16 0.82 -10.03 9.85
C ALA A 16 -0.30 -9.11 10.36
N LEU A 17 -1.13 -8.58 9.45
CA LEU A 17 -2.29 -7.76 9.83
C LEU A 17 -3.36 -8.57 10.56
N LEU A 18 -3.66 -9.78 10.09
CA LEU A 18 -4.65 -10.66 10.71
C LEU A 18 -4.19 -11.14 12.10
N GLU A 19 -2.92 -11.50 12.26
CA GLU A 19 -2.34 -11.89 13.56
C GLU A 19 -2.40 -10.75 14.57
N ARG A 20 -2.22 -9.53 14.11
CA ARG A 20 -2.24 -8.34 14.97
C ARG A 20 -3.65 -7.91 15.39
N ASP A 21 -4.63 -8.08 14.52
CA ASP A 21 -6.02 -7.70 14.76
C ASP A 21 -6.96 -8.81 14.23
N PRO A 22 -7.06 -9.94 14.97
CA PRO A 22 -7.82 -11.11 14.53
C PRO A 22 -9.32 -10.87 14.41
N THR A 23 -9.81 -9.78 14.98
CA THR A 23 -11.24 -9.42 14.98
C THR A 23 -11.59 -8.34 13.96
N ALA A 24 -10.59 -7.79 13.28
CA ALA A 24 -10.82 -6.75 12.28
C ALA A 24 -11.58 -7.30 11.08
N SER A 25 -12.54 -6.53 10.60
CA SER A 25 -13.23 -6.83 9.34
C SER A 25 -12.31 -6.64 8.13
N GLU A 26 -12.65 -7.28 7.03
CA GLU A 26 -11.94 -7.09 5.75
C GLU A 26 -11.88 -5.60 5.34
N GLY A 27 -12.98 -4.85 5.56
CA GLY A 27 -13.04 -3.41 5.29
C GLY A 27 -12.00 -2.60 6.07
N LEU A 28 -11.59 -3.06 7.26
CA LEU A 28 -10.51 -2.44 8.06
C LEU A 28 -9.12 -2.92 7.65
N LEU A 29 -8.99 -4.19 7.25
CA LEU A 29 -7.70 -4.78 6.87
C LEU A 29 -7.25 -4.36 5.48
N ALA A 30 -8.16 -4.30 4.50
CA ALA A 30 -7.80 -4.04 3.10
C ALA A 30 -7.11 -2.68 2.89
N PRO A 31 -7.55 -1.55 3.47
CA PRO A 31 -6.84 -0.28 3.36
C PRO A 31 -5.44 -0.32 3.99
N ARG A 32 -5.28 -0.98 5.14
CA ARG A 32 -3.97 -1.16 5.80
C ARG A 32 -3.03 -2.00 4.95
N TYR A 33 -3.55 -3.10 4.40
CA TYR A 33 -2.83 -3.97 3.48
C TYR A 33 -2.34 -3.18 2.26
N ASN A 34 -3.24 -2.47 1.57
CA ASN A 34 -2.89 -1.68 0.39
C ASN A 34 -1.81 -0.63 0.70
N ALA A 35 -1.88 0.01 1.87
CA ALA A 35 -0.87 0.99 2.29
C ALA A 35 0.52 0.35 2.50
N LEU A 36 0.58 -0.91 2.92
CA LEU A 36 1.84 -1.63 3.16
C LEU A 36 2.46 -2.20 1.88
N VAL A 37 1.65 -2.63 0.91
CA VAL A 37 2.14 -3.31 -0.30
C VAL A 37 2.21 -2.41 -1.53
N ARG A 38 1.72 -1.17 -1.45
CA ARG A 38 1.75 -0.25 -2.60
C ARG A 38 3.18 0.10 -3.00
N LYS A 39 3.33 0.46 -4.27
CA LYS A 39 4.62 0.81 -4.90
C LYS A 39 5.45 1.78 -4.07
N GLU A 40 4.85 2.83 -3.54
CA GLU A 40 5.55 3.86 -2.76
C GLU A 40 6.11 3.30 -1.44
N ALA A 41 5.41 2.38 -0.80
CA ALA A 41 5.88 1.70 0.40
C ALA A 41 7.07 0.79 0.06
N CYS A 42 6.95 -0.05 -0.97
CA CYS A 42 8.05 -0.88 -1.46
C CYS A 42 9.27 -0.04 -1.85
N ALA A 43 9.07 1.05 -2.59
CA ALA A 43 10.17 1.95 -2.96
C ALA A 43 10.82 2.63 -1.75
N SER A 44 10.05 2.97 -0.72
CA SER A 44 10.59 3.50 0.54
C SER A 44 11.49 2.49 1.22
N VAL A 45 11.02 1.25 1.38
CA VAL A 45 11.81 0.15 1.97
C VAL A 45 13.07 -0.14 1.14
N ALA A 46 12.95 -0.14 -0.19
CA ALA A 46 14.09 -0.32 -1.10
C ALA A 46 15.16 0.76 -0.92
N ARG A 47 14.77 2.01 -0.61
CA ARG A 47 15.71 3.10 -0.30
C ARG A 47 16.39 2.90 1.04
N ASP A 48 15.67 2.46 2.06
CA ASP A 48 16.23 2.27 3.40
C ASP A 48 17.37 1.24 3.41
N ILE A 49 17.34 0.28 2.49
CA ILE A 49 18.41 -0.73 2.32
C ILE A 49 19.30 -0.47 1.11
N ASP A 50 19.21 0.73 0.51
CA ASP A 50 20.02 1.20 -0.60
C ASP A 50 20.06 0.26 -1.84
N ILE A 51 18.95 -0.38 -2.17
CA ILE A 51 18.84 -1.22 -3.38
C ILE A 51 19.26 -0.47 -4.64
N GLY A 52 18.95 0.84 -4.72
CA GLY A 52 19.32 1.68 -5.85
C GLY A 52 20.81 1.67 -6.18
N ALA A 53 21.69 1.57 -5.18
CA ALA A 53 23.14 1.57 -5.38
C ALA A 53 23.64 0.33 -6.16
N VAL A 54 22.98 -0.82 -5.95
CA VAL A 54 23.39 -2.10 -6.54
C VAL A 54 22.63 -2.47 -7.82
N LEU A 55 21.60 -1.70 -8.20
CA LEU A 55 20.85 -1.96 -9.42
C LEU A 55 21.73 -1.88 -10.66
N LYS A 56 21.68 -2.92 -11.49
CA LYS A 56 22.28 -2.97 -12.82
C LYS A 56 21.23 -2.54 -13.84
N LEU A 57 21.34 -1.31 -14.31
CA LEU A 57 20.41 -0.70 -15.25
C LEU A 57 21.07 -0.52 -16.62
N GLY A 58 20.29 -0.55 -17.67
CA GLY A 58 20.72 -0.13 -18.98
C GLY A 58 21.16 1.35 -18.99
N ARG A 59 22.03 1.74 -19.93
CA ARG A 59 22.60 3.09 -20.01
C ARG A 59 21.53 4.19 -20.02
N SER A 60 20.47 4.00 -20.80
CA SER A 60 19.34 4.94 -20.92
C SER A 60 18.65 5.16 -19.59
N GLU A 61 18.31 4.07 -18.87
CA GLU A 61 17.68 4.14 -17.56
C GLU A 61 18.59 4.78 -16.51
N MET A 62 19.88 4.46 -16.54
CA MET A 62 20.86 5.06 -15.64
C MET A 62 20.93 6.59 -15.85
N MET A 63 20.98 7.06 -17.08
CA MET A 63 21.02 8.49 -17.41
C MET A 63 19.73 9.24 -17.07
N SER A 64 18.59 8.56 -17.08
CA SER A 64 17.27 9.13 -16.71
C SER A 64 16.98 9.05 -15.19
N GLY A 65 17.99 8.75 -14.36
CA GLY A 65 17.84 8.68 -12.91
C GLY A 65 17.12 7.41 -12.42
N GLY A 66 17.16 6.33 -13.19
CA GLY A 66 16.44 5.08 -12.93
C GLY A 66 16.66 4.51 -11.52
N ARG A 67 17.88 4.65 -10.96
CA ARG A 67 18.22 4.20 -9.58
C ARG A 67 17.37 4.84 -8.47
N ARG A 68 16.63 5.91 -8.77
CA ARG A 68 15.79 6.66 -7.83
C ARG A 68 14.30 6.58 -8.17
N LYS A 69 13.94 5.97 -9.30
CA LYS A 69 12.54 5.81 -9.71
C LYS A 69 11.85 4.79 -8.82
N ASP A 70 10.72 5.17 -8.24
CA ASP A 70 9.93 4.32 -7.36
C ASP A 70 9.56 2.99 -7.99
N ALA A 71 9.16 2.99 -9.25
CA ALA A 71 8.82 1.77 -9.95
C ALA A 71 9.98 0.77 -9.97
N LEU A 72 11.17 1.20 -10.37
CA LEU A 72 12.33 0.31 -10.47
C LEU A 72 12.82 -0.16 -9.10
N LEU A 73 12.69 0.67 -8.08
CA LEU A 73 13.04 0.32 -6.71
C LEU A 73 12.06 -0.71 -6.13
N ALA A 74 10.77 -0.53 -6.34
CA ALA A 74 9.74 -1.46 -5.89
C ALA A 74 9.90 -2.82 -6.59
N ASP A 75 9.98 -2.84 -7.93
CA ASP A 75 10.14 -4.04 -8.74
C ASP A 75 11.41 -4.82 -8.34
N ALA A 76 12.50 -4.10 -8.03
CA ALA A 76 13.75 -4.71 -7.57
C ALA A 76 13.62 -5.33 -6.18
N LEU A 77 12.95 -4.65 -5.24
CA LEU A 77 12.68 -5.20 -3.91
C LEU A 77 11.84 -6.47 -3.99
N GLU A 78 10.78 -6.46 -4.76
CA GLU A 78 9.95 -7.64 -4.99
C GLU A 78 10.74 -8.78 -5.61
N ALA A 79 11.62 -8.49 -6.58
CA ALA A 79 12.50 -9.50 -7.15
C ALA A 79 13.47 -10.11 -6.12
N VAL A 80 13.97 -9.30 -5.17
CA VAL A 80 14.81 -9.78 -4.05
C VAL A 80 13.99 -10.66 -3.11
N ILE A 81 12.77 -10.25 -2.75
CA ILE A 81 11.86 -11.05 -1.93
C ILE A 81 11.61 -12.42 -2.59
N ALA A 82 11.35 -12.44 -3.90
CA ALA A 82 11.17 -13.68 -4.64
C ALA A 82 12.42 -14.57 -4.60
N ALA A 83 13.61 -13.98 -4.71
CA ALA A 83 14.87 -14.73 -4.63
C ALA A 83 15.05 -15.38 -3.26
N ILE A 84 14.79 -14.64 -2.18
CA ILE A 84 14.83 -15.16 -0.81
C ILE A 84 13.82 -16.29 -0.62
N TYR A 85 12.61 -16.12 -1.14
CA TYR A 85 11.58 -17.14 -1.07
C TYR A 85 11.97 -18.43 -1.80
N LEU A 86 12.54 -18.31 -2.99
CA LEU A 86 12.96 -19.48 -3.79
C LEU A 86 14.15 -20.23 -3.17
N ASP A 87 15.04 -19.52 -2.48
CA ASP A 87 16.23 -20.10 -1.85
C ASP A 87 15.91 -20.67 -0.45
N GLY A 88 15.21 -19.92 0.39
CA GLY A 88 14.98 -20.23 1.81
C GLY A 88 13.53 -20.58 2.18
N GLY A 89 12.62 -20.53 1.23
CA GLY A 89 11.19 -20.79 1.48
C GLY A 89 10.46 -19.64 2.18
N PHE A 90 9.18 -19.90 2.46
CA PHE A 90 8.30 -18.89 3.06
C PHE A 90 8.78 -18.36 4.41
N PRO A 91 9.27 -19.19 5.37
CA PRO A 91 9.72 -18.68 6.67
C PRO A 91 10.88 -17.67 6.55
N ALA A 92 11.84 -17.91 5.65
CA ALA A 92 12.95 -16.99 5.41
C ALA A 92 12.47 -15.67 4.81
N ALA A 93 11.60 -15.74 3.81
CA ALA A 93 11.00 -14.55 3.20
C ALA A 93 10.17 -13.75 4.23
N GLN A 94 9.33 -14.41 5.02
CA GLN A 94 8.54 -13.78 6.08
C GLN A 94 9.41 -13.04 7.08
N GLN A 95 10.46 -13.68 7.58
CA GLN A 95 11.39 -13.06 8.53
C GLN A 95 12.02 -11.79 7.96
N VAL A 96 12.51 -11.85 6.72
CA VAL A 96 13.14 -10.70 6.07
C VAL A 96 12.13 -9.59 5.81
N ILE A 97 10.96 -9.91 5.27
CA ILE A 97 9.92 -8.92 4.99
C ILE A 97 9.50 -8.19 6.27
N LEU A 98 9.21 -8.91 7.34
CA LEU A 98 8.81 -8.30 8.61
C LEU A 98 9.92 -7.44 9.22
N ALA A 99 11.19 -7.86 9.10
CA ALA A 99 12.33 -7.05 9.54
C ALA A 99 12.47 -5.76 8.72
N LEU A 100 12.29 -5.82 7.40
CA LEU A 100 12.39 -4.66 6.51
C LEU A 100 11.24 -3.65 6.69
N TRP A 101 10.02 -4.13 6.89
CA TRP A 101 8.88 -3.25 7.15
C TRP A 101 8.88 -2.68 8.56
N GLY A 102 9.42 -3.44 9.56
CA GLY A 102 9.56 -2.99 10.94
C GLY A 102 8.26 -2.40 11.49
N ASP A 103 8.37 -1.22 12.09
CA ASP A 103 7.23 -0.52 12.71
C ASP A 103 6.14 -0.09 11.72
N ARG A 104 6.38 -0.10 10.42
CA ARG A 104 5.35 0.24 9.42
C ARG A 104 4.12 -0.64 9.55
N VAL A 105 4.30 -1.95 9.81
CA VAL A 105 3.18 -2.87 10.02
C VAL A 105 2.36 -2.48 11.24
N SER A 106 3.02 -1.94 12.27
CA SER A 106 2.36 -1.57 13.52
C SER A 106 1.73 -0.18 13.50
N THR A 107 2.33 0.72 12.76
CA THR A 107 1.93 2.13 12.70
C THR A 107 1.03 2.46 11.52
N VAL A 108 0.86 1.48 10.60
CA VAL A 108 -0.07 1.68 9.47
C VAL A 108 -1.45 2.01 10.06
N LYS A 109 -1.76 3.29 10.02
CA LYS A 109 -3.06 3.76 10.46
C LYS A 109 -4.08 3.41 9.40
N ALA A 110 -5.31 3.20 9.85
CA ALA A 110 -6.48 3.20 8.99
C ALA A 110 -6.75 4.58 8.34
N ASP A 111 -5.77 5.50 8.33
CA ASP A 111 -5.86 6.78 7.59
C ASP A 111 -6.04 6.56 6.08
N ALA A 112 -5.86 5.31 5.64
CA ALA A 112 -6.31 4.83 4.35
C ALA A 112 -7.77 4.33 4.35
N LEU A 113 -8.47 4.37 5.45
CA LEU A 113 -9.92 4.31 5.42
C LEU A 113 -10.36 5.57 4.68
N ASP A 114 -10.65 5.41 3.40
CA ASP A 114 -11.28 6.44 2.61
C ASP A 114 -12.45 6.98 3.47
N ALA A 115 -12.38 8.26 3.84
CA ALA A 115 -13.41 8.91 4.66
C ALA A 115 -14.82 8.67 4.09
N LYS A 116 -14.90 8.44 2.78
CA LYS A 116 -16.10 8.04 2.07
C LYS A 116 -16.59 6.64 2.50
N THR A 117 -15.71 5.65 2.54
CA THR A 117 -16.06 4.28 2.96
C THR A 117 -16.48 4.26 4.42
N THR A 118 -15.74 4.93 5.30
CA THR A 118 -16.09 5.03 6.73
C THR A 118 -17.46 5.67 6.93
N LEU A 119 -17.76 6.74 6.19
CA LEU A 119 -19.08 7.40 6.27
C LEU A 119 -20.19 6.52 5.72
N GLN A 120 -19.95 5.76 4.65
CA GLN A 120 -20.93 4.84 4.09
C GLN A 120 -21.24 3.68 5.06
N GLU A 121 -20.23 3.07 5.66
CA GLU A 121 -20.41 2.00 6.66
C GLU A 121 -21.13 2.53 7.90
N TRP A 122 -20.76 3.73 8.37
CA TRP A 122 -21.43 4.37 9.49
C TRP A 122 -22.90 4.66 9.19
N ALA A 123 -23.23 5.19 8.01
CA ALA A 123 -24.60 5.47 7.60
C ALA A 123 -25.41 4.16 7.51
N GLN A 124 -24.85 3.15 6.87
CA GLN A 124 -25.48 1.85 6.71
C GLN A 124 -25.74 1.15 8.06
N SER A 125 -24.77 1.21 9.00
CA SER A 125 -24.93 0.62 10.33
C SER A 125 -26.06 1.25 11.16
N ARG A 126 -26.48 2.48 10.79
CA ARG A 126 -27.58 3.22 11.41
C ARG A 126 -28.87 3.21 10.61
N GLY A 127 -28.91 2.47 9.51
CA GLY A 127 -30.10 2.34 8.68
C GLY A 127 -30.37 3.53 7.74
N PHE A 128 -29.39 4.45 7.60
CA PHE A 128 -29.49 5.52 6.62
C PHE A 128 -29.33 5.00 5.19
N THR A 129 -29.89 5.71 4.23
CA THR A 129 -29.59 5.48 2.82
C THR A 129 -28.13 5.81 2.51
N PRO A 130 -27.53 5.22 1.46
CA PRO A 130 -26.15 5.54 1.10
C PRO A 130 -25.93 7.04 0.89
N PRO A 131 -24.86 7.63 1.47
CA PRO A 131 -24.57 9.05 1.34
C PRO A 131 -24.46 9.48 -0.12
N LYS A 132 -25.09 10.60 -0.46
CA LYS A 132 -25.01 11.22 -1.80
C LYS A 132 -23.88 12.25 -1.80
N TYR A 133 -22.96 12.14 -2.76
CA TYR A 133 -21.80 13.01 -2.92
C TYR A 133 -21.99 13.94 -4.11
N THR A 134 -21.85 15.24 -3.89
CA THR A 134 -21.95 16.27 -4.95
C THR A 134 -20.68 17.12 -4.93
N VAL A 135 -20.01 17.21 -6.08
CA VAL A 135 -18.86 18.11 -6.22
C VAL A 135 -19.37 19.54 -6.32
N LEU A 136 -19.07 20.38 -5.32
CA LEU A 136 -19.44 21.79 -5.30
C LEU A 136 -18.44 22.66 -6.04
N HIS A 137 -17.14 22.33 -5.90
CA HIS A 137 -16.08 23.15 -6.46
C HIS A 137 -14.86 22.31 -6.82
N ARG A 138 -14.17 22.70 -7.91
CA ARG A 138 -12.89 22.15 -8.33
C ARG A 138 -11.88 23.26 -8.48
N THR A 139 -10.74 23.13 -7.82
CA THR A 139 -9.60 24.07 -7.90
C THR A 139 -8.30 23.29 -8.12
N GLY A 140 -7.22 24.02 -8.35
CA GLY A 140 -5.89 23.41 -8.56
C GLY A 140 -5.62 23.05 -10.02
N PRO A 141 -4.36 22.72 -10.32
CA PRO A 141 -3.94 22.35 -11.68
C PRO A 141 -4.48 20.95 -12.06
N ASP A 142 -4.56 20.66 -13.35
CA ASP A 142 -5.13 19.41 -13.88
C ASP A 142 -4.43 18.14 -13.36
N HIS A 143 -3.15 18.22 -13.02
CA HIS A 143 -2.36 17.10 -12.46
C HIS A 143 -2.49 16.96 -10.93
N ALA A 144 -3.10 17.93 -10.24
CA ALA A 144 -3.34 17.91 -8.79
C ALA A 144 -4.64 18.66 -8.44
N PRO A 145 -5.82 18.19 -8.90
CA PRO A 145 -7.08 18.87 -8.65
C PRO A 145 -7.49 18.73 -7.17
N VAL A 146 -8.02 19.80 -6.61
CA VAL A 146 -8.64 19.83 -5.27
C VAL A 146 -10.15 19.98 -5.46
N PHE A 147 -10.90 19.06 -4.86
CA PHE A 147 -12.36 19.06 -4.92
C PHE A 147 -12.96 19.43 -3.56
N THR A 148 -13.95 20.29 -3.57
CA THR A 148 -14.86 20.49 -2.44
C THR A 148 -16.11 19.66 -2.70
N ILE A 149 -16.41 18.73 -1.79
CA ILE A 149 -17.50 17.78 -1.93
C ILE A 149 -18.50 18.01 -0.79
N GLU A 150 -19.78 18.15 -1.13
CA GLU A 150 -20.88 18.10 -0.20
C GLU A 150 -21.34 16.64 -0.06
N VAL A 151 -21.62 16.22 1.17
CA VAL A 151 -22.17 14.92 1.48
C VAL A 151 -23.52 15.11 2.15
N LYS A 152 -24.56 14.48 1.58
CA LYS A 152 -25.91 14.46 2.16
C LYS A 152 -26.26 13.06 2.63
N LEU A 153 -26.75 13.00 3.87
CA LEU A 153 -27.37 11.83 4.47
C LEU A 153 -28.87 12.10 4.47
N ASP A 154 -29.63 11.23 3.82
CA ASP A 154 -31.09 11.30 3.89
C ASP A 154 -31.53 10.34 5.01
N ASP A 155 -32.23 10.89 6.00
CA ASP A 155 -33.00 10.10 6.97
C ASP A 155 -34.14 9.46 6.18
N GLY A 156 -34.13 8.14 6.02
CA GLY A 156 -35.06 7.39 5.18
C GLY A 156 -36.52 7.63 5.50
#